data_0199070073bf6d3ba1a92a41685f116f
#
_entry.id   0199070073bf6d3ba1a92a41685f116f
#
_cell.length_a   1.000
_cell.length_b   1.000
_cell.length_c   1.000
_cell.angle_alpha   90.00
_cell.angle_beta   90.00
_cell.angle_gamma   90.00
#
_symmetry.space_group_name_H-M   'P 1'
#
loop_
_entity.id
_entity.type
_entity.pdbx_description
1 polymer ?
#
loop_
_entity_poly.entity_id
_entity_poly.type
_entity_poly.pdbx_seq_one_letter_code
_entity_poly.pdbx_strand_id
1 'polypeptide(L)'
;MPTATQARASNPMPNWIDRLRRWTLPALAALAVAGCARTEPDTTTVRFWAMGREAEVVSELIHEFEAENPGIKVDVQNIPWTAAHEKLLTAFAADGLPDVCQLGNTWVPEFAELDAXXXXXXXXXXXXXXXXXXXXXXXXXXXXXXXXXXTPLQPFVDRSAVVDEKDYFQGIWDTNVIHGKLVGVPWYVDTRLIYYRKDLLAKAGYDHPPRTWQEWDEQMAAIKRMQGPNRYAVLMPINEFEQQLSLALQQPDPLLRDDDTRGNFSSPGFRRTLAFYANMFEQGWAPKMSETQISNVWDEFFRGFNVFYISGPWNIREFKKLQPKELEGQWGTAALPGPEGPGAGIAGGTSLVIFRKSQQKEASWKLIEFLSRPQIQARFHSIIGDLPPRRSTWSAPSLAKDPLAAAFRDQLERVKPTPKVLEWERIVQEMRIVTEKVVRGGLPQDKAVEELDQRVDKVLAKRRWMHEQQRLQQRVPSPQSSSAVAAGSAQ
;
A
#
# COMPACT_ATOMS: atom_id res chain seq x y z
N MET A 1 36.69 -55.52 -71.51
CA MET A 1 37.78 -56.30 -70.86
C MET A 1 37.51 -56.35 -69.43
N PRO A 2 37.31 -57.51 -68.75
CA PRO A 2 36.84 -57.57 -67.35
C PRO A 2 37.99 -57.64 -66.39
N THR A 3 37.85 -56.95 -65.25
CA THR A 3 38.77 -57.00 -64.11
C THR A 3 38.15 -57.89 -63.04
N ALA A 4 38.93 -58.86 -62.60
CA ALA A 4 38.55 -59.85 -61.62
C ALA A 4 38.42 -59.31 -60.18
N THR A 5 37.36 -59.72 -59.52
CA THR A 5 37.12 -59.41 -58.08
C THR A 5 37.68 -60.58 -57.22
N GLN A 6 38.59 -60.29 -56.35
CA GLN A 6 39.05 -61.26 -55.35
C GLN A 6 38.19 -61.21 -54.12
N ALA A 7 37.56 -62.29 -53.72
CA ALA A 7 36.83 -62.45 -52.45
C ALA A 7 37.79 -62.69 -51.29
N ARG A 8 37.69 -61.85 -50.23
CA ARG A 8 38.42 -62.11 -48.96
C ARG A 8 37.53 -62.94 -48.03
N ALA A 9 38.04 -64.05 -47.61
CA ALA A 9 37.39 -64.88 -46.63
C ALA A 9 37.48 -64.27 -45.25
N SER A 10 36.35 -64.11 -44.54
CA SER A 10 36.25 -63.63 -43.18
C SER A 10 36.40 -64.78 -42.19
N ASN A 11 37.37 -64.70 -41.29
CA ASN A 11 37.50 -65.63 -40.17
C ASN A 11 36.40 -65.35 -39.14
N PRO A 12 35.70 -66.33 -38.57
CA PRO A 12 34.72 -66.10 -37.51
C PRO A 12 35.42 -65.83 -36.18
N MET A 13 34.98 -64.77 -35.49
CA MET A 13 35.48 -64.40 -34.14
C MET A 13 35.01 -65.43 -33.11
N PRO A 14 35.82 -65.66 -32.04
CA PRO A 14 35.48 -66.68 -31.03
C PRO A 14 34.28 -66.30 -30.15
N ASN A 15 33.44 -67.30 -29.84
CA ASN A 15 32.16 -67.18 -29.13
C ASN A 15 32.24 -66.59 -27.69
N TRP A 16 33.44 -66.41 -27.09
CA TRP A 16 33.56 -65.88 -25.75
C TRP A 16 33.30 -64.34 -25.68
N ILE A 17 33.53 -63.63 -26.75
CA ILE A 17 33.30 -62.17 -26.81
C ILE A 17 31.81 -61.89 -26.77
N ASP A 18 30.96 -62.70 -27.39
CA ASP A 18 29.48 -62.54 -27.36
C ASP A 18 28.90 -62.84 -25.97
N ARG A 19 29.56 -63.70 -25.17
CA ARG A 19 29.13 -63.99 -23.80
C ARG A 19 29.43 -62.84 -22.83
N LEU A 20 30.55 -62.14 -22.96
CA LEU A 20 30.90 -60.97 -22.16
C LEU A 20 29.97 -59.78 -22.48
N ARG A 21 29.60 -59.62 -23.74
CA ARG A 21 28.72 -58.54 -24.20
C ARG A 21 27.30 -58.66 -23.65
N ARG A 22 26.82 -59.88 -23.38
CA ARG A 22 25.47 -60.13 -22.84
C ARG A 22 25.30 -59.82 -21.38
N TRP A 23 26.39 -59.76 -20.58
CA TRP A 23 26.34 -59.51 -19.16
C TRP A 23 26.78 -58.09 -18.76
N THR A 24 27.58 -57.42 -19.60
CA THR A 24 28.07 -56.06 -19.27
C THR A 24 27.08 -54.98 -19.63
N LEU A 25 26.24 -55.15 -20.66
CA LEU A 25 25.25 -54.16 -21.03
C LEU A 25 24.11 -53.95 -20.00
N PRO A 26 23.49 -54.97 -19.41
CA PRO A 26 22.49 -54.75 -18.37
C PRO A 26 23.08 -54.21 -17.05
N ALA A 27 24.33 -54.49 -16.73
CA ALA A 27 24.98 -53.97 -15.52
C ALA A 27 25.30 -52.46 -15.64
N LEU A 28 25.71 -52.01 -16.83
CA LEU A 28 25.94 -50.56 -17.09
C LEU A 28 24.61 -49.78 -17.17
N ALA A 29 23.55 -50.37 -17.70
CA ALA A 29 22.21 -49.77 -17.72
C ALA A 29 21.63 -49.66 -16.30
N ALA A 30 21.85 -50.64 -15.42
CA ALA A 30 21.40 -50.57 -14.03
C ALA A 30 22.13 -49.50 -13.22
N LEU A 31 23.43 -49.27 -13.48
CA LEU A 31 24.22 -48.20 -12.84
C LEU A 31 23.82 -46.82 -13.37
N ALA A 32 23.43 -46.69 -14.63
CA ALA A 32 22.98 -45.43 -15.20
C ALA A 32 21.59 -45.00 -14.64
N VAL A 33 20.69 -45.97 -14.36
CA VAL A 33 19.37 -45.69 -13.77
C VAL A 33 19.49 -45.35 -12.28
N ALA A 34 20.46 -45.92 -11.54
CA ALA A 34 20.69 -45.61 -10.14
C ALA A 34 21.36 -44.24 -9.94
N GLY A 35 22.00 -43.66 -10.98
CA GLY A 35 22.65 -42.36 -10.90
C GLY A 35 21.73 -41.17 -11.16
N CYS A 36 20.51 -41.38 -11.65
CA CYS A 36 19.58 -40.29 -12.01
C CYS A 36 18.49 -40.04 -10.97
N ALA A 37 18.53 -40.68 -9.80
CA ALA A 37 17.58 -40.44 -8.74
C ALA A 37 18.15 -39.49 -7.66
N ARG A 38 18.81 -38.40 -8.09
CA ARG A 38 18.90 -37.22 -7.25
C ARG A 38 17.56 -36.49 -7.45
N THR A 39 16.59 -36.80 -6.62
CA THR A 39 15.46 -35.90 -6.39
C THR A 39 16.08 -34.62 -5.83
N GLU A 40 16.21 -33.59 -6.66
CA GLU A 40 16.37 -32.24 -6.15
C GLU A 40 15.22 -32.04 -5.15
N PRO A 41 15.49 -31.50 -3.98
CA PRO A 41 14.42 -31.22 -3.04
C PRO A 41 13.39 -30.35 -3.78
N ASP A 42 12.12 -30.69 -3.63
CA ASP A 42 11.01 -29.99 -4.26
C ASP A 42 11.08 -28.52 -3.81
N THR A 43 11.69 -27.68 -4.64
CA THR A 43 11.94 -26.26 -4.31
C THR A 43 10.69 -25.46 -4.61
N THR A 44 10.07 -24.93 -3.57
CA THR A 44 8.93 -24.03 -3.66
C THR A 44 9.43 -22.62 -4.04
N THR A 45 8.96 -22.07 -5.14
CA THR A 45 9.28 -20.69 -5.52
C THR A 45 8.10 -19.76 -5.17
N VAL A 46 8.38 -18.74 -4.38
CA VAL A 46 7.45 -17.67 -4.03
C VAL A 46 7.74 -16.47 -4.96
N ARG A 47 6.78 -16.09 -5.78
CA ARG A 47 6.88 -14.89 -6.62
C ARG A 47 6.50 -13.68 -5.77
N PHE A 48 7.42 -12.74 -5.63
CA PHE A 48 7.24 -11.53 -4.80
C PHE A 48 7.39 -10.28 -5.67
N TRP A 49 6.33 -9.48 -5.78
CA TRP A 49 6.38 -8.19 -6.46
C TRP A 49 6.58 -7.08 -5.42
N ALA A 50 7.71 -6.38 -5.55
CA ALA A 50 8.03 -5.23 -4.71
C ALA A 50 8.37 -4.04 -5.61
N MET A 51 8.24 -2.82 -5.08
CA MET A 51 8.32 -1.61 -5.88
C MET A 51 9.62 -0.85 -5.66
N GLY A 52 10.13 -0.28 -6.74
CA GLY A 52 11.23 0.67 -6.70
C GLY A 52 12.45 0.22 -5.91
N ARG A 53 12.96 1.12 -5.07
CA ARG A 53 14.15 0.87 -4.27
C ARG A 53 13.92 -0.22 -3.21
N GLU A 54 12.69 -0.34 -2.71
CA GLU A 54 12.34 -1.39 -1.72
C GLU A 54 12.59 -2.78 -2.29
N ALA A 55 12.32 -3.00 -3.57
CA ALA A 55 12.58 -4.26 -4.26
C ALA A 55 14.08 -4.57 -4.32
N GLU A 56 14.91 -3.55 -4.54
CA GLU A 56 16.38 -3.72 -4.56
C GLU A 56 16.89 -4.15 -3.18
N VAL A 57 16.47 -3.41 -2.15
CA VAL A 57 16.91 -3.66 -0.77
C VAL A 57 16.42 -5.01 -0.24
N VAL A 58 15.15 -5.35 -0.50
CA VAL A 58 14.62 -6.64 -0.01
C VAL A 58 15.36 -7.83 -0.63
N SER A 59 15.84 -7.68 -1.86
CA SER A 59 16.61 -8.74 -2.52
C SER A 59 17.89 -9.11 -1.74
N GLU A 60 18.51 -8.12 -1.07
CA GLU A 60 19.67 -8.39 -0.19
C GLU A 60 19.26 -9.23 1.05
N LEU A 61 18.06 -8.98 1.58
CA LEU A 61 17.54 -9.70 2.77
C LEU A 61 17.06 -11.11 2.43
N ILE A 62 16.62 -11.34 1.20
CA ILE A 62 16.08 -12.64 0.75
C ILE A 62 17.13 -13.77 0.89
N HIS A 63 18.41 -13.49 0.66
CA HIS A 63 19.47 -14.49 0.81
C HIS A 63 19.49 -15.13 2.21
N GLU A 64 19.27 -14.31 3.26
CA GLU A 64 19.18 -14.78 4.64
C GLU A 64 17.92 -15.64 4.85
N PHE A 65 16.79 -15.18 4.32
CA PHE A 65 15.52 -15.93 4.37
C PHE A 65 15.68 -17.31 3.73
N GLU A 66 16.28 -17.39 2.54
CA GLU A 66 16.49 -18.65 1.81
C GLU A 66 17.45 -19.58 2.56
N ALA A 67 18.48 -19.02 3.21
CA ALA A 67 19.42 -19.81 4.03
C ALA A 67 18.71 -20.42 5.26
N GLU A 68 17.75 -19.69 5.85
CA GLU A 68 16.96 -20.18 6.99
C GLU A 68 15.86 -21.16 6.58
N ASN A 69 15.46 -21.16 5.29
CA ASN A 69 14.34 -21.95 4.78
C ASN A 69 14.77 -22.78 3.57
N PRO A 70 15.65 -23.79 3.76
CA PRO A 70 16.09 -24.65 2.64
C PRO A 70 14.87 -25.28 1.96
N GLY A 71 14.76 -25.12 0.65
CA GLY A 71 13.61 -25.59 -0.13
C GLY A 71 12.61 -24.49 -0.48
N ILE A 72 12.82 -23.24 -0.01
CA ILE A 72 12.03 -22.08 -0.46
C ILE A 72 12.97 -21.11 -1.21
N LYS A 73 12.57 -20.71 -2.40
CA LYS A 73 13.21 -19.66 -3.20
C LYS A 73 12.25 -18.50 -3.35
N VAL A 74 12.78 -17.29 -3.43
CA VAL A 74 11.94 -16.10 -3.64
C VAL A 74 12.38 -15.39 -4.93
N ASP A 75 11.46 -15.31 -5.87
CA ASP A 75 11.65 -14.58 -7.14
C ASP A 75 11.11 -13.15 -6.97
N VAL A 76 12.02 -12.20 -6.70
CA VAL A 76 11.66 -10.78 -6.48
C VAL A 76 11.59 -10.08 -7.83
N GLN A 77 10.41 -9.55 -8.17
CA GLN A 77 10.26 -8.69 -9.36
C GLN A 77 10.15 -7.24 -8.92
N ASN A 78 11.11 -6.41 -9.38
CA ASN A 78 11.10 -4.96 -9.15
C ASN A 78 10.16 -4.29 -10.14
N ILE A 79 9.22 -3.49 -9.64
CA ILE A 79 8.24 -2.75 -10.44
C ILE A 79 8.38 -1.25 -10.12
N PRO A 80 8.58 -0.38 -11.12
CA PRO A 80 8.60 1.07 -10.84
C PRO A 80 7.27 1.53 -10.22
N TRP A 81 7.34 2.37 -9.19
CA TRP A 81 6.15 2.89 -8.49
C TRP A 81 5.14 3.52 -9.46
N THR A 82 5.64 4.26 -10.46
CA THR A 82 4.79 4.95 -11.45
C THR A 82 3.97 4.01 -12.32
N ALA A 83 4.36 2.73 -12.41
CA ALA A 83 3.68 1.72 -13.23
C ALA A 83 3.00 0.63 -12.38
N ALA A 84 3.23 0.62 -11.07
CA ALA A 84 2.88 -0.52 -10.21
C ALA A 84 1.36 -0.77 -10.16
N HIS A 85 0.58 0.28 -9.95
CA HIS A 85 -0.88 0.16 -9.82
C HIS A 85 -1.50 -0.42 -11.11
N GLU A 86 -1.15 0.15 -12.27
CA GLU A 86 -1.67 -0.29 -13.57
C GLU A 86 -1.21 -1.72 -13.92
N LYS A 87 0.04 -2.04 -13.58
CA LYS A 87 0.58 -3.39 -13.80
C LYS A 87 -0.17 -4.43 -12.97
N LEU A 88 -0.50 -4.10 -11.71
CA LEU A 88 -1.27 -4.98 -10.83
C LEU A 88 -2.69 -5.20 -11.37
N LEU A 89 -3.36 -4.15 -11.84
CA LEU A 89 -4.70 -4.26 -12.45
C LEU A 89 -4.66 -5.13 -13.71
N THR A 90 -3.63 -4.95 -14.55
CA THR A 90 -3.44 -5.76 -15.76
C THR A 90 -3.17 -7.23 -15.42
N ALA A 91 -2.32 -7.48 -14.43
CA ALA A 91 -2.01 -8.85 -13.97
C ALA A 91 -3.24 -9.51 -13.35
N PHE A 92 -4.05 -8.76 -12.62
CA PHE A 92 -5.33 -9.27 -12.10
C PHE A 92 -6.24 -9.73 -13.24
N ALA A 93 -6.40 -8.89 -14.27
CA ALA A 93 -7.25 -9.20 -15.42
C ALA A 93 -6.72 -10.42 -16.22
N ALA A 94 -5.40 -10.63 -16.24
CA ALA A 94 -4.74 -11.72 -16.95
C ALA A 94 -4.51 -12.97 -16.11
N ASP A 95 -4.98 -12.99 -14.86
CA ASP A 95 -4.77 -14.08 -13.89
C ASP A 95 -3.27 -14.36 -13.64
N GLY A 96 -2.46 -13.28 -13.66
CA GLY A 96 -0.99 -13.35 -13.55
C GLY A 96 -0.41 -12.75 -12.29
N LEU A 97 -1.20 -12.55 -11.23
CA LEU A 97 -0.73 -11.96 -9.96
C LEU A 97 0.35 -12.84 -9.29
N PRO A 98 1.26 -12.23 -8.53
CA PRO A 98 2.29 -12.98 -7.79
C PRO A 98 1.70 -13.69 -6.56
N ASP A 99 2.55 -14.37 -5.80
CA ASP A 99 2.16 -14.99 -4.52
C ASP A 99 2.09 -13.94 -3.43
N VAL A 100 3.15 -13.13 -3.29
CA VAL A 100 3.26 -12.01 -2.33
C VAL A 100 3.39 -10.72 -3.12
N CYS A 101 2.78 -9.66 -2.60
CA CYS A 101 2.91 -8.33 -3.21
C CYS A 101 3.01 -7.25 -2.13
N GLN A 102 3.86 -6.27 -2.40
CA GLN A 102 3.85 -4.98 -1.72
C GLN A 102 2.68 -4.17 -2.27
N LEU A 103 1.78 -3.71 -1.41
CA LEU A 103 0.68 -2.80 -1.81
C LEU A 103 0.75 -1.52 -1.00
N GLY A 104 0.58 -0.40 -1.66
CA GLY A 104 0.33 0.87 -0.96
C GLY A 104 -0.90 0.74 -0.07
N ASN A 105 -0.85 1.30 1.15
CA ASN A 105 -1.94 1.15 2.13
C ASN A 105 -3.30 1.63 1.57
N THR A 106 -3.29 2.65 0.70
CA THR A 106 -4.51 3.16 0.06
C THR A 106 -5.04 2.23 -1.03
N TRP A 107 -4.20 1.32 -1.55
CA TRP A 107 -4.59 0.35 -2.59
C TRP A 107 -5.20 -0.93 -2.00
N VAL A 108 -4.92 -1.23 -0.73
CA VAL A 108 -5.38 -2.47 -0.08
C VAL A 108 -6.90 -2.68 -0.23
N PRO A 109 -7.77 -1.67 0.00
CA PRO A 109 -9.21 -1.87 -0.20
C PRO A 109 -9.58 -2.24 -1.64
N GLU A 110 -8.96 -1.60 -2.62
CA GLU A 110 -9.23 -1.89 -4.04
C GLU A 110 -8.89 -3.34 -4.38
N PHE A 111 -7.66 -3.78 -4.04
CA PHE A 111 -7.24 -5.15 -4.35
C PHE A 111 -7.95 -6.20 -3.49
N ALA A 112 -8.43 -5.85 -2.31
CA ALA A 112 -9.29 -6.73 -1.50
C ALA A 112 -10.67 -6.95 -2.17
N GLU A 113 -11.23 -5.91 -2.83
CA GLU A 113 -12.60 -5.93 -3.39
C GLU A 113 -12.67 -6.34 -4.87
N LEU A 114 -11.57 -6.35 -5.61
CA LEU A 114 -11.59 -6.60 -7.08
C LEU A 114 -12.31 -7.89 -7.47
N ASP A 115 -12.14 -8.96 -6.79
CA ASP A 115 -12.81 -10.25 -7.07
C ASP A 115 -14.34 -10.17 -6.83
N ALA A 116 -14.75 -9.38 -5.90
CA ALA A 116 -16.18 -9.17 -5.61
C ALA A 116 -16.88 -8.41 -6.74
N UNK A 117 -16.26 -7.59 -7.19
CA UNK A 117 -16.76 -6.78 -8.29
C UNK A 117 -16.78 -7.54 -9.61
N UNK A 118 -16.02 -8.53 -9.71
CA UNK A 118 -16.01 -9.33 -10.89
C UNK A 118 -17.11 -10.37 -10.80
N UNK A 119 -17.34 -10.83 -9.70
CA UNK A 119 -18.38 -11.77 -9.47
C UNK A 119 -19.77 -11.12 -9.56
N UNK A 120 -19.83 -10.05 -9.16
CA UNK A 120 -21.05 -9.34 -9.23
C UNK A 120 -21.38 -8.90 -10.64
N UNK A 121 -20.49 -8.68 -11.30
CA UNK A 121 -20.63 -8.31 -12.65
C UNK A 121 -20.93 -9.52 -13.54
N UNK A 122 -20.43 -10.50 -13.13
CA UNK A 122 -20.72 -11.74 -13.81
C UNK A 122 -22.12 -12.24 -13.43
N UNK A 123 -22.42 -12.03 -12.26
CA UNK A 123 -23.72 -12.40 -11.81
C UNK A 123 -24.86 -11.50 -12.35
N UNK A 124 -24.45 -10.43 -12.53
CA UNK A 124 -25.41 -9.50 -13.08
C UNK A 124 -25.59 -9.74 -14.57
N UNK A 125 -24.64 -10.15 -15.10
CA UNK A 125 -24.70 -10.46 -16.50
C UNK A 125 -25.37 -11.80 -16.70
N UNK A 126 -25.26 -12.57 -15.77
CA UNK A 126 -25.92 -13.86 -15.80
C UNK A 126 -27.37 -13.73 -15.36
N UNK A 127 -27.60 -12.91 -14.55
CA UNK A 127 -28.95 -12.69 -14.11
C UNK A 127 -29.86 -12.05 -15.18
N UNK A 128 -29.24 -11.50 -15.91
CA UNK A 128 -29.94 -10.94 -17.04
C UNK A 128 -30.28 -12.02 -18.10
N UNK A 129 -29.62 -13.03 -18.04
CA UNK A 129 -29.87 -14.07 -18.97
C UNK A 129 -30.73 -15.19 -18.42
N UNK A 130 -30.75 -15.25 -17.24
CA UNK A 130 -31.54 -16.38 -16.82
C UNK A 130 -32.33 -16.10 -15.53
N UNK A 131 -33.39 -16.00 -15.52
CA UNK A 131 -34.30 -15.88 -14.40
C UNK A 131 -34.45 -17.13 -13.59
N UNK A 132 -34.00 -18.18 -13.96
CA UNK A 132 -34.19 -19.35 -13.21
C UNK A 132 -33.07 -19.68 -12.30
N UNK A 133 -32.23 -19.06 -12.41
CA UNK A 133 -31.10 -19.33 -11.58
C UNK A 133 -31.09 -18.57 -10.28
N UNK A 134 -32.16 -18.20 -9.91
CA UNK A 134 -32.26 -17.50 -8.68
C UNK A 134 -31.78 -18.24 -7.47
N UNK A 135 -31.95 -19.42 -7.44
CA UNK A 135 -31.49 -20.19 -6.33
C UNK A 135 -30.00 -20.41 -6.39
N UNK A 136 -29.55 -20.49 -7.32
CA UNK A 136 -28.12 -20.62 -7.51
C UNK A 136 -27.41 -19.32 -7.30
N UNK A 137 -28.03 -18.45 -7.54
CA UNK A 137 -27.50 -17.18 -7.27
C UNK A 137 -27.47 -16.80 -5.80
N UNK A 138 -28.27 -17.19 -5.22
CA UNK A 138 -28.29 -17.01 -3.79
C UNK A 138 -27.18 -17.78 -3.12
N UNK A 139 -26.95 -18.79 -3.60
CA UNK A 139 -25.83 -19.51 -3.09
C UNK A 139 -24.54 -18.91 -3.51
N UNK A 140 -24.52 -18.47 -4.49
CA UNK A 140 -23.39 -17.79 -4.95
C UNK A 140 -23.22 -16.44 -4.29
N UNK A 141 -24.21 -15.97 -3.92
CA UNK A 141 -24.11 -14.75 -3.19
C UNK A 141 -23.63 -14.91 -1.78
N UNK A 142 -23.91 -15.87 -1.39
CA UNK A 142 -23.42 -16.23 -0.10
C UNK A 142 -21.98 -16.66 -0.18
N UNK A 143 -21.67 -17.19 -1.13
CA UNK A 143 -20.30 -17.52 -1.38
C UNK A 143 -19.47 -16.36 -1.83
N UNK A 144 -20.05 -15.53 -2.25
CA UNK A 144 -19.40 -14.36 -2.61
C UNK A 144 -19.07 -13.46 -1.44
N UNK A 145 -19.40 -13.95 -0.56
CA UNK A 145 -19.07 -13.33 0.65
C UNK A 145 -17.58 -13.13 0.70
N UNK A 146 -17.30 -12.19 0.37
CA UNK A 146 -16.06 -11.67 0.53
C UNK A 146 -14.92 -12.39 -0.16
N UNK A 147 -15.19 -12.58 -1.01
CA UNK A 147 -14.10 -13.09 -1.72
C UNK A 147 -13.16 -11.98 -2.03
N UNK A 148 -12.52 -11.61 -1.26
CA UNK A 148 -11.45 -10.72 -1.46
C UNK A 148 -10.39 -11.42 -2.27
N UNK A 149 -9.70 -10.81 -2.89
CA UNK A 149 -8.60 -11.26 -3.69
C UNK A 149 -7.34 -11.45 -2.92
N UNK A 150 -7.39 -10.90 -1.79
CA UNK A 150 -6.39 -11.16 -0.87
C UNK A 150 -6.82 -12.30 0.02
N THR A 151 -5.72 -12.99 0.59
CA THR A 151 -5.96 -14.09 1.54
C THR A 151 -6.24 -13.52 2.92
N PRO A 152 -7.28 -13.96 3.62
CA PRO A 152 -7.45 -13.56 5.02
C PRO A 152 -6.28 -14.09 5.83
N LEU A 153 -5.58 -13.15 6.52
CA LEU A 153 -4.33 -13.46 7.20
C LEU A 153 -4.49 -13.74 8.70
N GLN A 154 -5.68 -13.52 9.28
CA GLN A 154 -5.89 -13.75 10.72
C GLN A 154 -5.49 -15.17 11.16
N PRO A 155 -5.85 -16.26 10.42
CA PRO A 155 -5.42 -17.59 10.84
C PRO A 155 -3.89 -17.81 10.85
N PHE A 156 -3.17 -17.03 10.06
CA PHE A 156 -1.71 -17.04 10.07
C PHE A 156 -1.16 -16.26 11.26
N VAL A 157 -1.74 -15.09 11.53
CA VAL A 157 -1.34 -14.24 12.69
C VAL A 157 -1.59 -14.97 14.01
N ASP A 158 -2.74 -15.66 14.15
CA ASP A 158 -3.13 -16.35 15.38
C ASP A 158 -2.11 -17.44 15.82
N ARG A 159 -1.32 -17.97 14.86
CA ARG A 159 -0.30 -19.00 15.14
C ARG A 159 1.13 -18.46 15.03
N SER A 160 1.27 -17.17 14.74
CA SER A 160 2.59 -16.54 14.55
C SER A 160 3.23 -16.19 15.89
N ALA A 161 4.50 -16.51 16.03
CA ALA A 161 5.33 -16.02 17.15
C ALA A 161 5.99 -14.69 16.81
N VAL A 162 5.84 -14.20 15.58
CA VAL A 162 6.51 -12.98 15.09
C VAL A 162 5.53 -11.82 14.94
N VAL A 163 4.41 -12.05 14.24
CA VAL A 163 3.45 -10.99 13.94
C VAL A 163 2.41 -10.90 15.07
N ASP A 164 2.43 -9.80 15.82
CA ASP A 164 1.49 -9.50 16.91
C ASP A 164 0.90 -8.12 16.65
N GLU A 165 -0.41 -8.04 16.42
CA GLU A 165 -1.15 -6.81 16.17
C GLU A 165 -0.81 -5.70 17.18
N LYS A 166 -0.67 -6.07 18.47
CA LYS A 166 -0.44 -5.10 19.56
C LYS A 166 0.88 -4.35 19.43
N ASP A 167 1.84 -4.91 18.69
CA ASP A 167 3.15 -4.30 18.46
C ASP A 167 3.12 -3.27 17.31
N TYR A 168 2.04 -3.25 16.51
CA TYR A 168 1.92 -2.30 15.39
C TYR A 168 1.22 -1.01 15.84
N PHE A 169 1.50 0.10 15.14
CA PHE A 169 0.71 1.33 15.31
C PHE A 169 -0.71 1.05 14.80
N GLN A 170 -1.71 1.31 15.65
CA GLN A 170 -3.10 0.90 15.39
C GLN A 170 -3.63 1.45 14.07
N GLY A 171 -3.44 2.76 13.80
CA GLY A 171 -3.92 3.37 12.54
C GLY A 171 -3.29 2.73 11.30
N ILE A 172 -2.05 2.23 11.43
CA ILE A 172 -1.37 1.53 10.32
C ILE A 172 -1.91 0.10 10.17
N TRP A 173 -2.08 -0.62 11.29
CA TRP A 173 -2.68 -1.97 11.26
C TRP A 173 -4.07 -1.93 10.62
N ASP A 174 -4.86 -0.95 11.03
CA ASP A 174 -6.24 -0.78 10.57
C ASP A 174 -6.36 -0.61 9.06
N THR A 175 -5.33 -0.08 8.36
CA THR A 175 -5.38 0.03 6.89
C THR A 175 -5.56 -1.34 6.22
N ASN A 176 -5.19 -2.41 6.91
CA ASN A 176 -5.21 -3.78 6.40
C ASN A 176 -6.45 -4.58 6.80
N VAL A 177 -7.35 -3.98 7.60
CA VAL A 177 -8.59 -4.64 8.01
C VAL A 177 -9.72 -4.13 7.11
N ILE A 178 -10.14 -4.97 6.14
CA ILE A 178 -11.17 -4.64 5.15
C ILE A 178 -12.41 -5.50 5.46
N HIS A 179 -13.53 -4.84 5.70
CA HIS A 179 -14.81 -5.52 6.11
C HIS A 179 -14.59 -6.51 7.26
N GLY A 180 -13.78 -6.11 8.25
CA GLY A 180 -13.51 -6.93 9.44
C GLY A 180 -12.55 -8.09 9.21
N LYS A 181 -11.89 -8.16 8.04
CA LYS A 181 -10.91 -9.22 7.72
C LYS A 181 -9.54 -8.61 7.54
N LEU A 182 -8.55 -9.15 8.24
CA LEU A 182 -7.15 -8.77 8.05
C LEU A 182 -6.66 -9.38 6.72
N VAL A 183 -6.17 -8.54 5.78
CA VAL A 183 -5.76 -8.99 4.44
C VAL A 183 -4.30 -8.63 4.11
N GLY A 184 -3.61 -7.90 4.98
CA GLY A 184 -2.20 -7.53 4.80
C GLY A 184 -1.50 -7.39 6.13
N VAL A 185 -0.15 -7.38 6.09
CA VAL A 185 0.70 -7.08 7.25
C VAL A 185 1.52 -5.84 6.90
N PRO A 186 1.47 -4.77 7.71
CA PRO A 186 2.25 -3.57 7.42
C PRO A 186 3.74 -3.87 7.31
N TRP A 187 4.40 -3.37 6.26
CA TRP A 187 5.83 -3.60 5.99
C TRP A 187 6.67 -2.39 6.36
N TYR A 188 6.29 -1.20 5.88
CA TYR A 188 6.88 0.06 6.35
C TYR A 188 5.80 1.13 6.37
N VAL A 189 6.09 2.22 7.07
CA VAL A 189 5.12 3.29 7.26
C VAL A 189 5.60 4.59 6.65
N ASP A 190 4.61 5.33 6.17
CA ASP A 190 4.75 6.66 5.62
C ASP A 190 3.64 7.52 6.24
N THR A 191 4.02 8.66 6.76
CA THR A 191 3.06 9.69 7.19
C THR A 191 3.67 11.06 6.93
N ARG A 192 2.84 12.07 6.89
CA ARG A 192 3.30 13.43 6.67
C ARG A 192 3.48 14.15 8.00
N LEU A 193 4.56 14.93 8.11
CA LEU A 193 4.79 15.85 9.22
C LEU A 193 5.54 17.09 8.72
N ILE A 194 5.91 17.99 9.61
CA ILE A 194 6.61 19.22 9.27
C ILE A 194 8.13 19.02 9.43
N TYR A 195 8.88 19.30 8.36
CA TYR A 195 10.30 19.67 8.41
C TYR A 195 10.37 21.17 8.56
N TYR A 196 11.24 21.69 9.44
CA TYR A 196 11.29 23.13 9.67
C TYR A 196 12.71 23.66 9.91
N ARG A 197 12.94 24.92 9.51
CA ARG A 197 14.19 25.64 9.67
C ARG A 197 14.16 26.38 11.03
N LYS A 198 14.90 25.85 12.01
CA LYS A 198 14.97 26.41 13.39
C LYS A 198 15.51 27.84 13.37
N ASP A 199 16.58 28.06 12.62
CA ASP A 199 17.22 29.38 12.51
C ASP A 199 16.30 30.46 11.93
N LEU A 200 15.53 30.10 10.89
CA LEU A 200 14.59 31.05 10.26
C LEU A 200 13.35 31.26 11.13
N LEU A 201 12.89 30.22 11.78
CA LEU A 201 11.77 30.32 12.73
C LEU A 201 12.13 31.22 13.91
N ALA A 202 13.34 31.06 14.46
CA ALA A 202 13.87 31.92 15.51
C ALA A 202 13.97 33.38 15.09
N LYS A 203 14.43 33.64 13.83
CA LYS A 203 14.46 35.00 13.26
C LYS A 203 13.06 35.61 13.14
N ALA A 204 12.03 34.79 12.95
CA ALA A 204 10.63 35.24 12.90
C ALA A 204 10.03 35.44 14.30
N GLY A 205 10.79 35.15 15.36
CA GLY A 205 10.38 35.39 16.76
C GLY A 205 9.82 34.16 17.48
N TYR A 206 10.02 32.96 16.97
CA TYR A 206 9.46 31.73 17.56
C TYR A 206 10.59 30.72 17.86
N ASP A 207 10.52 30.10 19.05
CA ASP A 207 11.51 29.13 19.53
C ASP A 207 11.06 27.67 19.38
N HIS A 208 9.83 27.45 18.88
CA HIS A 208 9.28 26.10 18.69
C HIS A 208 8.40 26.05 17.43
N PRO A 209 8.28 24.88 16.80
CA PRO A 209 7.37 24.72 15.66
C PRO A 209 5.90 24.76 16.11
N PRO A 210 4.96 25.07 15.22
CA PRO A 210 3.55 25.22 15.59
C PRO A 210 2.94 23.89 16.02
N ARG A 211 2.00 23.93 16.98
CA ARG A 211 1.27 22.75 17.46
C ARG A 211 -0.21 22.79 17.04
N THR A 212 -0.73 24.00 16.80
CA THR A 212 -2.12 24.21 16.37
C THR A 212 -2.14 24.94 15.03
N TRP A 213 -3.29 24.85 14.33
CA TRP A 213 -3.52 25.60 13.09
C TRP A 213 -3.38 27.11 13.35
N GLN A 214 -3.87 27.59 14.51
CA GLN A 214 -3.75 29.00 14.86
C GLN A 214 -2.28 29.42 15.01
N GLU A 215 -1.49 28.66 15.79
CA GLU A 215 -0.05 28.94 15.93
C GLU A 215 0.64 28.91 14.55
N TRP A 216 0.22 27.99 13.68
CA TRP A 216 0.81 27.85 12.35
C TRP A 216 0.50 29.07 11.49
N ASP A 217 -0.75 29.56 11.49
CA ASP A 217 -1.13 30.80 10.79
C ASP A 217 -0.29 31.99 11.28
N GLU A 218 -0.17 32.16 12.61
CA GLU A 218 0.60 33.25 13.21
C GLU A 218 2.08 33.20 12.82
N GLN A 219 2.67 31.99 12.87
CA GLN A 219 4.07 31.77 12.49
C GLN A 219 4.29 32.01 10.99
N MET A 220 3.39 31.48 10.12
CA MET A 220 3.48 31.70 8.67
C MET A 220 3.38 33.17 8.31
N ALA A 221 2.48 33.91 8.94
CA ALA A 221 2.34 35.36 8.72
C ALA A 221 3.62 36.11 9.13
N ALA A 222 4.20 35.77 10.28
CA ALA A 222 5.44 36.40 10.75
C ALA A 222 6.63 36.07 9.82
N ILE A 223 6.74 34.81 9.41
CA ILE A 223 7.79 34.37 8.47
C ILE A 223 7.67 35.14 7.13
N LYS A 224 6.44 35.26 6.61
CA LYS A 224 6.24 35.95 5.33
C LYS A 224 6.63 37.44 5.41
N ARG A 225 6.30 38.11 6.54
CA ARG A 225 6.71 39.51 6.77
C ARG A 225 8.24 39.64 6.80
N MET A 226 8.90 38.68 7.45
CA MET A 226 10.37 38.67 7.59
C MET A 226 11.09 38.39 6.26
N GLN A 227 10.58 37.41 5.47
CA GLN A 227 11.28 36.92 4.30
C GLN A 227 11.03 37.70 3.01
N GLY A 228 9.91 38.40 2.89
CA GLY A 228 9.56 39.17 1.70
C GLY A 228 8.90 38.35 0.58
N PRO A 229 8.77 38.94 -0.63
CA PRO A 229 7.83 38.39 -1.64
C PRO A 229 8.24 37.06 -2.26
N ASN A 230 9.53 36.81 -2.48
CA ASN A 230 10.02 35.66 -3.25
C ASN A 230 10.40 34.44 -2.40
N ARG A 231 10.01 34.44 -1.15
CA ARG A 231 10.22 33.33 -0.21
C ARG A 231 8.90 33.03 0.49
N TYR A 232 8.77 31.82 1.01
CA TYR A 232 7.52 31.29 1.47
C TYR A 232 7.64 30.76 2.88
N ALA A 233 6.55 30.78 3.63
CA ALA A 233 6.51 30.21 4.97
C ALA A 233 6.45 28.67 4.89
N VAL A 234 5.63 28.14 3.96
CA VAL A 234 5.42 26.70 3.87
C VAL A 234 5.47 26.25 2.39
N LEU A 235 5.99 25.06 2.16
CA LEU A 235 5.96 24.41 0.85
C LEU A 235 4.96 23.26 0.88
N MET A 236 3.96 23.36 0.01
CA MET A 236 2.95 22.34 -0.27
C MET A 236 2.69 22.31 -1.78
N PRO A 237 3.32 21.39 -2.53
CA PRO A 237 3.08 21.32 -3.97
C PRO A 237 1.60 21.08 -4.29
N ILE A 238 1.04 21.88 -5.21
CA ILE A 238 -0.41 21.86 -5.52
C ILE A 238 -0.86 20.59 -6.25
N ASN A 239 0.08 19.79 -6.76
CA ASN A 239 -0.21 18.53 -7.45
C ASN A 239 -0.10 17.30 -6.53
N GLU A 240 0.16 17.50 -5.23
CA GLU A 240 0.13 16.44 -4.22
C GLU A 240 -1.16 16.55 -3.41
N PHE A 241 -1.72 15.42 -3.00
CA PHE A 241 -2.98 15.41 -2.23
C PHE A 241 -2.78 15.07 -0.76
N GLU A 242 -1.67 14.47 -0.40
CA GLU A 242 -1.43 13.91 0.93
C GLU A 242 -1.40 14.99 2.02
N GLN A 243 -0.90 16.18 1.69
CA GLN A 243 -0.85 17.30 2.64
C GLN A 243 -2.26 17.77 3.02
N GLN A 244 -3.08 18.08 2.01
CA GLN A 244 -4.45 18.53 2.23
C GLN A 244 -5.32 17.40 2.82
N LEU A 245 -5.07 16.15 2.41
CA LEU A 245 -5.78 14.99 2.96
C LEU A 245 -5.45 14.81 4.45
N SER A 246 -4.17 14.95 4.82
CA SER A 246 -3.77 14.89 6.23
C SER A 246 -4.52 15.93 7.07
N LEU A 247 -4.66 17.17 6.55
CA LEU A 247 -5.42 18.22 7.24
C LEU A 247 -6.91 17.85 7.34
N ALA A 248 -7.47 17.25 6.28
CA ALA A 248 -8.89 16.84 6.27
C ALA A 248 -9.16 15.72 7.29
N LEU A 249 -8.24 14.76 7.40
CA LEU A 249 -8.37 13.65 8.36
C LEU A 249 -8.31 14.11 9.83
N GLN A 250 -7.86 15.36 10.10
CA GLN A 250 -7.87 15.94 11.45
C GLN A 250 -9.27 16.34 11.92
N GLN A 251 -10.21 16.50 10.97
CA GLN A 251 -11.57 16.93 11.29
C GLN A 251 -12.40 15.75 11.83
N PRO A 252 -13.47 16.03 12.60
CA PRO A 252 -14.35 14.96 13.08
C PRO A 252 -15.28 14.39 12.01
N ASP A 253 -15.57 15.17 10.96
CA ASP A 253 -16.49 14.76 9.91
C ASP A 253 -15.80 13.76 8.97
N PRO A 254 -16.41 12.60 8.69
CA PRO A 254 -15.84 11.67 7.70
C PRO A 254 -15.91 12.25 6.29
N LEU A 255 -14.98 11.84 5.41
CA LEU A 255 -14.91 12.32 4.03
C LEU A 255 -16.00 11.74 3.13
N LEU A 256 -16.55 10.59 3.52
CA LEU A 256 -17.67 9.93 2.85
C LEU A 256 -18.82 9.76 3.84
N ARG A 257 -20.05 9.65 3.34
CA ARG A 257 -21.27 9.46 4.15
C ARG A 257 -22.16 8.40 3.52
N ASP A 258 -23.25 8.07 4.22
CA ASP A 258 -24.26 7.10 3.75
C ASP A 258 -23.63 5.73 3.43
N ASP A 259 -22.91 5.15 4.41
CA ASP A 259 -22.18 3.87 4.24
C ASP A 259 -21.15 3.95 3.10
N ASP A 260 -20.41 5.07 3.04
CA ASP A 260 -19.36 5.32 2.06
C ASP A 260 -19.87 5.29 0.60
N THR A 261 -21.13 5.71 0.37
CA THR A 261 -21.71 5.73 -0.97
C THR A 261 -21.85 7.15 -1.54
N ARG A 262 -21.51 8.18 -0.74
CA ARG A 262 -21.58 9.58 -1.14
C ARG A 262 -20.41 10.39 -0.60
N GLY A 263 -20.05 11.44 -1.31
CA GLY A 263 -19.10 12.45 -0.83
C GLY A 263 -19.66 13.22 0.36
N ASN A 264 -18.79 13.73 1.23
CA ASN A 264 -19.16 14.53 2.40
C ASN A 264 -18.24 15.76 2.50
N PHE A 265 -17.82 16.27 1.34
CA PHE A 265 -16.88 17.40 1.25
C PHE A 265 -17.55 18.76 1.53
N SER A 266 -18.87 18.80 1.51
CA SER A 266 -19.63 19.98 1.98
C SER A 266 -19.78 20.04 3.50
N SER A 267 -19.24 19.08 4.25
CA SER A 267 -19.27 19.05 5.71
C SER A 267 -18.56 20.27 6.32
N PRO A 268 -18.96 20.70 7.53
CA PRO A 268 -18.27 21.80 8.20
C PRO A 268 -16.76 21.57 8.38
N GLY A 269 -16.35 20.34 8.68
CA GLY A 269 -14.94 20.00 8.84
C GLY A 269 -14.13 20.16 7.57
N PHE A 270 -14.63 19.63 6.45
CA PHE A 270 -13.89 19.78 5.17
C PHE A 270 -13.89 21.25 4.70
N ARG A 271 -14.98 22.00 4.90
CA ARG A 271 -15.00 23.44 4.61
C ARG A 271 -13.91 24.18 5.39
N ARG A 272 -13.76 23.89 6.70
CA ARG A 272 -12.68 24.48 7.53
C ARG A 272 -11.30 24.11 6.99
N THR A 273 -11.12 22.85 6.58
CA THR A 273 -9.86 22.36 6.00
C THR A 273 -9.54 23.11 4.71
N LEU A 274 -10.51 23.20 3.80
CA LEU A 274 -10.31 23.86 2.51
C LEU A 274 -9.99 25.35 2.71
N ALA A 275 -10.69 26.02 3.64
CA ALA A 275 -10.44 27.42 3.96
C ALA A 275 -9.02 27.62 4.51
N PHE A 276 -8.60 26.79 5.46
CA PHE A 276 -7.24 26.82 6.06
C PHE A 276 -6.17 26.60 4.98
N TYR A 277 -6.36 25.57 4.15
CA TYR A 277 -5.43 25.21 3.06
C TYR A 277 -5.33 26.33 2.03
N ALA A 278 -6.47 26.82 1.55
CA ALA A 278 -6.53 27.89 0.53
C ALA A 278 -5.91 29.19 1.04
N ASN A 279 -6.14 29.53 2.32
CA ASN A 279 -5.61 30.75 2.94
C ASN A 279 -4.08 30.82 2.82
N MET A 280 -3.37 29.71 2.96
CA MET A 280 -1.90 29.68 2.83
C MET A 280 -1.45 30.22 1.47
N PHE A 281 -2.18 29.91 0.41
CA PHE A 281 -1.87 30.36 -0.94
C PHE A 281 -2.39 31.79 -1.21
N GLU A 282 -3.55 32.14 -0.66
CA GLU A 282 -4.14 33.48 -0.78
C GLU A 282 -3.28 34.54 -0.10
N GLN A 283 -2.71 34.21 1.06
CA GLN A 283 -1.80 35.10 1.81
C GLN A 283 -0.37 35.10 1.25
N GLY A 284 -0.10 34.27 0.24
CA GLY A 284 1.25 34.12 -0.35
C GLY A 284 2.23 33.42 0.61
N TRP A 285 1.71 32.69 1.62
CA TRP A 285 2.55 31.91 2.52
C TRP A 285 3.09 30.64 1.84
N ALA A 286 2.34 30.09 0.88
CA ALA A 286 2.74 28.94 0.07
C ALA A 286 2.81 29.33 -1.41
N PRO A 287 3.77 28.79 -2.19
CA PRO A 287 3.82 29.03 -3.63
C PRO A 287 2.77 28.21 -4.38
N LYS A 288 2.14 28.82 -5.40
CA LYS A 288 1.17 28.12 -6.27
C LYS A 288 1.91 27.30 -7.35
N MET A 289 2.79 26.39 -6.90
CA MET A 289 3.71 25.61 -7.74
C MET A 289 3.47 24.10 -7.56
N SER A 290 3.62 23.36 -8.66
CA SER A 290 3.68 21.90 -8.61
C SER A 290 5.10 21.45 -8.23
N GLU A 291 5.25 20.21 -7.80
CA GLU A 291 6.55 19.61 -7.49
C GLU A 291 7.53 19.74 -8.67
N THR A 292 7.05 19.52 -9.89
CA THR A 292 7.88 19.58 -11.11
C THR A 292 8.38 20.99 -11.43
N GLN A 293 7.77 22.02 -10.84
CA GLN A 293 8.20 23.43 -11.00
C GLN A 293 9.26 23.83 -9.97
N ILE A 294 9.55 22.95 -9.01
CA ILE A 294 10.57 23.16 -7.98
C ILE A 294 11.79 22.34 -8.39
N SER A 295 12.89 23.01 -8.71
CA SER A 295 14.06 22.36 -9.31
C SER A 295 14.70 21.30 -8.39
N ASN A 296 14.76 21.60 -7.09
CA ASN A 296 15.30 20.71 -6.06
C ASN A 296 14.78 21.16 -4.70
N VAL A 297 13.84 20.44 -4.15
CA VAL A 297 13.15 20.82 -2.90
C VAL A 297 14.13 20.89 -1.71
N TRP A 298 15.17 20.03 -1.69
CA TRP A 298 16.14 20.01 -0.59
C TRP A 298 17.05 21.25 -0.65
N ASP A 299 17.60 21.58 -1.81
CA ASP A 299 18.44 22.79 -2.02
C ASP A 299 17.63 24.06 -1.71
N GLU A 300 16.38 24.10 -2.19
CA GLU A 300 15.50 25.26 -1.96
C GLU A 300 15.18 25.44 -0.47
N PHE A 301 14.96 24.35 0.26
CA PHE A 301 14.77 24.39 1.73
C PHE A 301 16.02 24.95 2.40
N PHE A 302 17.21 24.49 2.04
CA PHE A 302 18.46 24.95 2.66
C PHE A 302 18.80 26.40 2.28
N ARG A 303 18.40 26.87 1.10
CA ARG A 303 18.53 28.28 0.69
C ARG A 303 17.51 29.20 1.37
N GLY A 304 16.56 28.62 2.13
CA GLY A 304 15.53 29.38 2.83
C GLY A 304 14.37 29.82 1.92
N PHE A 305 14.12 29.08 0.84
CA PHE A 305 12.94 29.32 0.00
C PHE A 305 11.66 29.16 0.78
N ASN A 306 11.64 28.17 1.68
CA ASN A 306 10.54 27.92 2.61
C ASN A 306 11.09 27.59 4.00
N VAL A 307 10.30 27.85 5.04
CA VAL A 307 10.66 27.55 6.44
C VAL A 307 10.06 26.21 6.87
N PHE A 308 8.82 25.94 6.47
CA PHE A 308 8.14 24.68 6.72
C PHE A 308 8.02 23.89 5.42
N TYR A 309 8.19 22.56 5.51
CA TYR A 309 7.96 21.64 4.41
C TYR A 309 7.22 20.42 4.94
N ILE A 310 6.07 20.12 4.36
CA ILE A 310 5.28 18.94 4.77
C ILE A 310 5.69 17.78 3.88
N SER A 311 6.27 16.74 4.48
CA SER A 311 6.72 15.59 3.72
C SER A 311 6.89 14.35 4.60
N GLY A 312 7.36 13.26 3.99
CA GLY A 312 7.50 11.95 4.61
C GLY A 312 8.91 11.62 5.10
N PRO A 313 9.09 10.43 5.70
CA PRO A 313 10.34 10.06 6.39
C PRO A 313 11.55 9.89 5.48
N TRP A 314 11.37 9.57 4.20
CA TRP A 314 12.46 9.42 3.24
C TRP A 314 13.34 10.67 3.16
N ASN A 315 12.79 11.82 3.49
CA ASN A 315 13.51 13.10 3.45
C ASN A 315 14.55 13.24 4.56
N ILE A 316 14.43 12.52 5.69
CA ILE A 316 15.45 12.59 6.76
C ILE A 316 16.84 12.28 6.18
N ARG A 317 16.94 11.19 5.44
CA ARG A 317 18.20 10.74 4.83
C ARG A 317 18.74 11.75 3.82
N GLU A 318 17.85 12.22 2.93
CA GLU A 318 18.27 13.18 1.88
C GLU A 318 18.69 14.52 2.48
N PHE A 319 17.94 15.02 3.48
CA PHE A 319 18.31 16.24 4.19
C PHE A 319 19.66 16.08 4.91
N LYS A 320 19.90 14.98 5.62
CA LYS A 320 21.20 14.71 6.30
C LYS A 320 22.35 14.67 5.31
N LYS A 321 22.13 14.10 4.13
CA LYS A 321 23.14 13.94 3.08
C LYS A 321 23.47 15.28 2.41
N LEU A 322 22.46 16.13 2.19
CA LEU A 322 22.58 17.35 1.38
C LEU A 322 22.73 18.62 2.22
N GLN A 323 22.56 18.56 3.54
CA GLN A 323 22.62 19.76 4.39
C GLN A 323 23.98 20.44 4.31
N PRO A 324 24.02 21.76 4.12
CA PRO A 324 25.27 22.51 4.30
C PRO A 324 25.80 22.39 5.74
N LYS A 325 27.11 22.35 5.90
CA LYS A 325 27.77 22.17 7.20
C LYS A 325 27.30 23.22 8.22
N GLU A 326 27.14 24.45 7.78
CA GLU A 326 26.69 25.59 8.60
C GLU A 326 25.23 25.49 9.05
N LEU A 327 24.45 24.61 8.45
CA LEU A 327 23.05 24.37 8.80
C LEU A 327 22.85 23.07 9.58
N GLU A 328 23.93 22.40 9.94
CA GLU A 328 23.84 21.20 10.79
C GLU A 328 23.17 21.56 12.13
N GLY A 329 22.10 20.85 12.49
CA GLY A 329 21.33 21.13 13.69
C GLY A 329 20.34 22.30 13.59
N GLN A 330 20.36 23.06 12.48
CA GLN A 330 19.51 24.25 12.29
C GLN A 330 18.16 23.92 11.64
N TRP A 331 17.82 22.64 11.53
CA TRP A 331 16.51 22.18 11.08
C TRP A 331 16.05 21.01 11.94
N GLY A 332 14.80 20.66 11.80
CA GLY A 332 14.21 19.56 12.57
C GLY A 332 12.90 19.08 11.99
N THR A 333 12.29 18.14 12.68
CA THR A 333 10.98 17.58 12.36
C THR A 333 10.03 17.82 13.52
N ALA A 334 8.74 17.96 13.24
CA ALA A 334 7.71 18.16 14.26
C ALA A 334 6.39 17.56 13.75
N ALA A 335 5.54 17.13 14.68
CA ALA A 335 4.19 16.66 14.36
C ALA A 335 3.43 17.70 13.55
N LEU A 336 2.51 17.25 12.67
CA LEU A 336 1.60 18.16 11.98
C LEU A 336 0.76 18.93 13.01
N PRO A 337 0.64 20.25 12.87
CA PRO A 337 -0.30 20.99 13.69
C PRO A 337 -1.74 20.54 13.39
N GLY A 338 -2.57 20.56 14.39
CA GLY A 338 -3.99 20.26 14.23
C GLY A 338 -4.87 21.41 14.71
N PRO A 339 -6.18 21.27 14.65
CA PRO A 339 -7.09 22.35 15.06
C PRO A 339 -6.88 22.81 16.50
N GLU A 340 -6.58 21.89 17.43
CA GLU A 340 -6.49 22.19 18.86
C GLU A 340 -5.20 21.67 19.52
N GLY A 341 -4.29 21.08 18.74
CA GLY A 341 -3.03 20.47 19.23
C GLY A 341 -2.40 19.68 18.09
N PRO A 342 -1.37 18.85 18.37
CA PRO A 342 -0.77 18.04 17.31
C PRO A 342 -1.83 17.19 16.59
N GLY A 343 -1.90 17.33 15.29
CA GLY A 343 -2.94 16.78 14.46
C GLY A 343 -2.65 15.35 13.97
N ALA A 344 -3.67 14.73 13.43
CA ALA A 344 -3.53 13.43 12.76
C ALA A 344 -2.80 13.59 11.42
N GLY A 345 -2.12 12.53 11.00
CA GLY A 345 -1.57 12.40 9.67
C GLY A 345 -2.23 11.22 8.94
N ILE A 346 -1.91 11.06 7.67
CA ILE A 346 -2.36 9.91 6.89
C ILE A 346 -1.63 8.64 7.36
N ALA A 347 -2.36 7.52 7.43
CA ALA A 347 -1.79 6.19 7.71
C ALA A 347 -1.28 5.59 6.37
N GLY A 348 -0.18 6.14 5.88
CA GLY A 348 0.43 5.72 4.63
C GLY A 348 1.48 4.63 4.83
N GLY A 349 2.18 4.31 3.75
CA GLY A 349 3.18 3.26 3.69
C GLY A 349 2.67 2.08 2.88
N THR A 350 3.25 0.91 3.12
CA THR A 350 2.88 -0.28 2.36
C THR A 350 2.69 -1.49 3.27
N SER A 351 1.97 -2.46 2.73
CA SER A 351 1.69 -3.73 3.39
C SER A 351 2.04 -4.89 2.45
N LEU A 352 2.36 -6.02 3.05
CA LEU A 352 2.57 -7.28 2.34
C LEU A 352 1.27 -8.06 2.35
N VAL A 353 0.82 -8.46 1.16
CA VAL A 353 -0.40 -9.24 0.98
C VAL A 353 -0.08 -10.56 0.29
N ILE A 354 -0.92 -11.58 0.52
CA ILE A 354 -0.87 -12.86 -0.20
C ILE A 354 -2.12 -12.91 -1.08
N PHE A 355 -1.95 -13.08 -2.38
CA PHE A 355 -3.12 -13.20 -3.25
C PHE A 355 -3.79 -14.57 -3.07
N ARG A 356 -5.11 -14.59 -3.10
CA ARG A 356 -5.91 -15.77 -2.76
C ARG A 356 -5.63 -16.97 -3.67
N LYS A 357 -5.30 -16.70 -4.95
CA LYS A 357 -5.00 -17.75 -5.92
C LYS A 357 -3.62 -18.38 -5.76
N SER A 358 -2.75 -17.78 -4.94
CA SER A 358 -1.43 -18.36 -4.65
C SER A 358 -1.58 -19.79 -4.13
N GLN A 359 -0.76 -20.68 -4.67
CA GLN A 359 -0.62 -22.06 -4.20
C GLN A 359 0.49 -22.18 -3.14
N GLN A 360 1.20 -21.08 -2.87
CA GLN A 360 2.38 -21.05 -2.00
C GLN A 360 2.11 -20.25 -0.70
N LYS A 361 0.90 -20.34 -0.15
CA LYS A 361 0.47 -19.48 0.98
C LYS A 361 1.34 -19.65 2.23
N GLU A 362 1.72 -20.91 2.56
CA GLU A 362 2.54 -21.18 3.75
C GLU A 362 3.97 -20.63 3.56
N ALA A 363 4.57 -20.82 2.39
CA ALA A 363 5.90 -20.28 2.07
C ALA A 363 5.87 -18.75 2.02
N SER A 364 4.78 -18.19 1.47
CA SER A 364 4.53 -16.74 1.42
C SER A 364 4.42 -16.15 2.84
N TRP A 365 3.71 -16.84 3.72
CA TRP A 365 3.57 -16.40 5.12
C TRP A 365 4.91 -16.39 5.85
N LYS A 366 5.74 -17.45 5.66
CA LYS A 366 7.10 -17.48 6.23
C LYS A 366 7.93 -16.27 5.80
N LEU A 367 7.80 -15.88 4.52
CA LEU A 367 8.48 -14.69 4.01
C LEU A 367 7.98 -13.43 4.72
N ILE A 368 6.65 -13.28 4.87
CA ILE A 368 6.05 -12.14 5.58
C ILE A 368 6.53 -12.10 7.04
N GLU A 369 6.55 -13.24 7.73
CA GLU A 369 7.06 -13.31 9.11
C GLU A 369 8.53 -12.88 9.18
N PHE A 370 9.36 -13.37 8.26
CA PHE A 370 10.78 -13.00 8.22
C PHE A 370 10.92 -11.47 8.06
N LEU A 371 10.23 -10.90 7.08
CA LEU A 371 10.29 -9.45 6.80
C LEU A 371 9.66 -8.61 7.94
N SER A 372 8.85 -9.23 8.80
CA SER A 372 8.19 -8.58 9.94
C SER A 372 9.04 -8.62 11.22
N ARG A 373 10.16 -9.34 11.26
CA ARG A 373 11.02 -9.40 12.45
C ARG A 373 11.60 -8.01 12.76
N PRO A 374 11.59 -7.57 14.02
CA PRO A 374 12.12 -6.23 14.36
C PRO A 374 13.55 -5.99 13.87
N GLN A 375 14.43 -6.97 13.97
CA GLN A 375 15.82 -6.82 13.49
C GLN A 375 15.92 -6.70 11.96
N ILE A 376 15.04 -7.38 11.22
CA ILE A 376 14.99 -7.28 9.76
C ILE A 376 14.43 -5.91 9.35
N GLN A 377 13.37 -5.45 10.02
CA GLN A 377 12.80 -4.11 9.80
C GLN A 377 13.81 -3.00 10.13
N ALA A 378 14.56 -3.15 11.24
CA ALA A 378 15.61 -2.18 11.61
C ALA A 378 16.72 -2.14 10.56
N ARG A 379 17.11 -3.30 10.02
CA ARG A 379 18.10 -3.37 8.94
C ARG A 379 17.56 -2.76 7.64
N PHE A 380 16.33 -3.09 7.27
CA PHE A 380 15.66 -2.50 6.12
C PHE A 380 15.64 -0.97 6.24
N HIS A 381 15.21 -0.44 7.39
CA HIS A 381 15.25 1.00 7.69
C HIS A 381 16.66 1.59 7.51
N SER A 382 17.69 0.93 8.04
CA SER A 382 19.07 1.47 7.99
C SER A 382 19.59 1.60 6.54
N ILE A 383 19.09 0.77 5.63
CA ILE A 383 19.51 0.78 4.22
C ILE A 383 18.70 1.80 3.40
N ILE A 384 17.38 1.81 3.57
CA ILE A 384 16.48 2.58 2.70
C ILE A 384 15.96 3.87 3.34
N GLY A 385 15.78 3.88 4.66
CA GLY A 385 15.24 5.04 5.40
C GLY A 385 13.75 4.95 5.73
N ASP A 386 13.02 3.99 5.17
CA ASP A 386 11.60 3.80 5.44
C ASP A 386 11.40 3.35 6.89
N LEU A 387 10.40 3.88 7.55
CA LEU A 387 10.20 3.68 8.98
C LEU A 387 9.43 2.39 9.27
N PRO A 388 9.79 1.67 10.35
CA PRO A 388 9.12 0.42 10.68
C PRO A 388 7.71 0.64 11.26
N PRO A 389 6.76 -0.26 10.95
CA PRO A 389 5.39 -0.17 11.46
C PRO A 389 5.23 -0.72 12.88
N ARG A 390 6.26 -1.39 13.44
CA ARG A 390 6.21 -2.05 14.75
C ARG A 390 6.88 -1.19 15.81
N ARG A 391 6.20 -1.03 16.95
CA ARG A 391 6.71 -0.26 18.10
C ARG A 391 8.03 -0.81 18.64
N SER A 392 8.15 -2.16 18.71
CA SER A 392 9.35 -2.81 19.21
C SER A 392 10.60 -2.47 18.39
N THR A 393 10.47 -2.29 17.09
CA THR A 393 11.59 -1.94 16.21
C THR A 393 12.19 -0.57 16.55
N TRP A 394 11.39 0.34 17.11
CA TRP A 394 11.85 1.70 17.44
C TRP A 394 12.84 1.75 18.62
N SER A 395 13.06 0.61 19.30
CA SER A 395 14.14 0.48 20.28
C SER A 395 15.52 0.30 19.62
N ALA A 396 15.58 0.02 18.33
CA ALA A 396 16.84 -0.11 17.58
C ALA A 396 17.66 1.19 17.69
N PRO A 397 18.98 1.10 17.92
CA PRO A 397 19.82 2.30 18.14
C PRO A 397 19.75 3.34 17.03
N SER A 398 19.55 2.94 15.79
CA SER A 398 19.43 3.83 14.62
C SER A 398 18.17 4.71 14.66
N LEU A 399 17.13 4.25 15.36
CA LEU A 399 15.85 4.96 15.49
C LEU A 399 15.74 5.64 16.87
N ALA A 400 16.08 4.92 17.93
CA ALA A 400 15.89 5.39 19.32
C ALA A 400 16.67 6.66 19.62
N LYS A 401 17.82 6.87 18.96
CA LYS A 401 18.71 8.02 19.19
C LYS A 401 18.56 9.12 18.14
N ASP A 402 17.68 8.95 17.14
CA ASP A 402 17.51 9.93 16.08
C ASP A 402 16.39 10.92 16.46
N PRO A 403 16.71 12.17 16.81
CA PRO A 403 15.68 13.15 17.17
C PRO A 403 14.76 13.50 16.00
N LEU A 404 15.20 13.30 14.75
CA LEU A 404 14.37 13.54 13.57
C LEU A 404 13.33 12.43 13.40
N ALA A 405 13.70 11.19 13.72
CA ALA A 405 12.77 10.05 13.68
C ALA A 405 11.74 10.12 14.83
N ALA A 406 12.11 10.73 15.97
CA ALA A 406 11.25 10.80 17.15
C ALA A 406 9.90 11.47 16.86
N ALA A 407 9.88 12.53 16.04
CA ALA A 407 8.64 13.22 15.66
C ALA A 407 7.74 12.31 14.81
N PHE A 408 8.33 11.47 13.95
CA PHE A 408 7.59 10.47 13.18
C PHE A 408 6.96 9.40 14.07
N ARG A 409 7.72 8.91 15.08
CA ARG A 409 7.18 7.95 16.04
C ARG A 409 5.95 8.53 16.75
N ASP A 410 6.06 9.78 17.21
CA ASP A 410 4.94 10.49 17.84
C ASP A 410 3.76 10.65 16.88
N GLN A 411 4.02 11.05 15.63
CA GLN A 411 2.98 11.23 14.61
C GLN A 411 2.24 9.92 14.31
N LEU A 412 2.95 8.78 14.30
CA LEU A 412 2.37 7.46 14.00
C LEU A 412 1.31 7.02 15.02
N GLU A 413 1.35 7.55 16.25
CA GLU A 413 0.29 7.28 17.24
C GLU A 413 -1.04 7.97 16.89
N ARG A 414 -1.00 8.96 15.97
CA ARG A 414 -2.17 9.77 15.59
C ARG A 414 -2.56 9.65 14.13
N VAL A 415 -2.00 8.67 13.39
CA VAL A 415 -2.38 8.50 11.98
C VAL A 415 -3.78 7.91 11.87
N LYS A 416 -4.46 8.29 10.78
CA LYS A 416 -5.81 7.80 10.46
C LYS A 416 -5.80 7.15 9.07
N PRO A 417 -6.46 6.01 8.91
CA PRO A 417 -6.63 5.43 7.57
C PRO A 417 -7.57 6.29 6.72
N THR A 418 -7.40 6.20 5.43
CA THR A 418 -8.33 6.80 4.45
C THR A 418 -9.61 5.96 4.38
N PRO A 419 -10.71 6.50 3.82
CA PRO A 419 -11.90 5.68 3.55
C PRO A 419 -11.54 4.42 2.77
N LYS A 420 -12.05 3.28 3.23
CA LYS A 420 -11.69 1.96 2.70
C LYS A 420 -12.64 1.54 1.58
N VAL A 421 -12.58 2.29 0.48
CA VAL A 421 -13.43 2.04 -0.68
C VAL A 421 -12.55 1.79 -1.92
N LEU A 422 -13.01 0.90 -2.79
CA LEU A 422 -12.33 0.56 -4.05
C LEU A 422 -12.03 1.80 -4.91
N GLU A 423 -12.90 2.78 -4.82
CA GLU A 423 -12.84 3.99 -5.64
C GLU A 423 -11.91 5.08 -5.06
N TRP A 424 -11.20 4.80 -3.96
CA TRP A 424 -10.47 5.83 -3.20
C TRP A 424 -9.44 6.59 -4.05
N GLU A 425 -8.65 5.90 -4.87
CA GLU A 425 -7.62 6.55 -5.70
C GLU A 425 -8.24 7.55 -6.69
N ARG A 426 -9.43 7.25 -7.20
CA ARG A 426 -10.17 8.18 -8.06
C ARG A 426 -10.71 9.38 -7.27
N ILE A 427 -11.19 9.13 -6.05
CA ILE A 427 -11.74 10.19 -5.17
C ILE A 427 -10.66 11.22 -4.84
N VAL A 428 -9.44 10.80 -4.47
CA VAL A 428 -8.38 11.76 -4.13
C VAL A 428 -7.92 12.55 -5.34
N GLN A 429 -7.98 11.98 -6.54
CA GLN A 429 -7.69 12.74 -7.77
C GLN A 429 -8.74 13.83 -8.00
N GLU A 430 -10.03 13.54 -7.78
CA GLU A 430 -11.08 14.57 -7.88
C GLU A 430 -10.87 15.66 -6.84
N MET A 431 -10.51 15.29 -5.60
CA MET A 431 -10.17 16.25 -4.53
C MET A 431 -9.01 17.16 -4.98
N ARG A 432 -7.92 16.57 -5.46
CA ARG A 432 -6.74 17.33 -5.93
C ARG A 432 -7.10 18.29 -7.06
N ILE A 433 -7.85 17.82 -8.06
CA ILE A 433 -8.26 18.65 -9.22
C ILE A 433 -9.09 19.87 -8.76
N VAL A 434 -10.06 19.62 -7.89
CA VAL A 434 -10.98 20.70 -7.44
C VAL A 434 -10.23 21.69 -6.53
N THR A 435 -9.40 21.19 -5.60
CA THR A 435 -8.66 22.09 -4.70
C THR A 435 -7.59 22.89 -5.46
N GLU A 436 -6.97 22.33 -6.49
CA GLU A 436 -6.05 23.08 -7.37
C GLU A 436 -6.76 24.24 -8.05
N LYS A 437 -8.02 24.06 -8.51
CA LYS A 437 -8.83 25.16 -9.09
C LYS A 437 -9.05 26.29 -8.08
N VAL A 438 -9.29 25.93 -6.81
CA VAL A 438 -9.46 26.93 -5.73
C VAL A 438 -8.17 27.71 -5.54
N VAL A 439 -7.04 27.03 -5.38
CA VAL A 439 -5.72 27.63 -5.15
C VAL A 439 -5.34 28.59 -6.30
N ARG A 440 -5.66 28.21 -7.54
CA ARG A 440 -5.38 29.06 -8.70
C ARG A 440 -6.37 30.20 -8.87
N GLY A 441 -7.41 30.27 -8.04
CA GLY A 441 -8.43 31.34 -8.07
C GLY A 441 -9.52 31.13 -9.12
N GLY A 442 -9.60 29.95 -9.73
CA GLY A 442 -10.58 29.63 -10.75
C GLY A 442 -11.92 29.10 -10.23
N LEU A 443 -12.05 28.89 -8.91
CA LEU A 443 -13.26 28.30 -8.33
C LEU A 443 -13.44 28.79 -6.89
N PRO A 444 -14.56 29.46 -6.56
CA PRO A 444 -14.86 29.84 -5.18
C PRO A 444 -15.00 28.61 -4.27
N GLN A 445 -14.56 28.71 -3.02
CA GLN A 445 -14.52 27.59 -2.06
C GLN A 445 -15.90 26.94 -1.86
N ASP A 446 -16.97 27.74 -1.76
CA ASP A 446 -18.33 27.21 -1.60
C ASP A 446 -18.75 26.33 -2.80
N LYS A 447 -18.40 26.76 -4.01
CA LYS A 447 -18.69 26.00 -5.21
C LYS A 447 -17.79 24.77 -5.35
N ALA A 448 -16.58 24.88 -4.84
CA ALA A 448 -15.61 23.79 -4.90
C ALA A 448 -16.09 22.56 -4.11
N VAL A 449 -16.59 22.75 -2.88
CA VAL A 449 -17.08 21.63 -2.07
C VAL A 449 -18.34 21.00 -2.69
N GLU A 450 -19.23 21.82 -3.28
CA GLU A 450 -20.42 21.33 -4.01
C GLU A 450 -19.99 20.52 -5.26
N GLU A 451 -19.05 21.07 -6.05
CA GLU A 451 -18.50 20.38 -7.24
C GLU A 451 -17.84 19.08 -6.85
N LEU A 452 -17.06 19.07 -5.75
CA LEU A 452 -16.36 17.88 -5.30
C LEU A 452 -17.34 16.79 -4.87
N ASP A 453 -18.37 17.12 -4.09
CA ASP A 453 -19.42 16.14 -3.72
C ASP A 453 -20.07 15.54 -4.98
N GLN A 454 -20.41 16.37 -5.97
CA GLN A 454 -21.01 15.89 -7.23
C GLN A 454 -20.08 14.95 -8.00
N ARG A 455 -18.78 15.27 -8.06
CA ARG A 455 -17.78 14.45 -8.75
C ARG A 455 -17.60 13.11 -8.05
N VAL A 456 -17.48 13.14 -6.71
CA VAL A 456 -17.32 11.94 -5.89
C VAL A 456 -18.59 11.10 -5.94
N ASP A 457 -19.78 11.70 -5.91
CA ASP A 457 -21.06 10.98 -6.07
C ASP A 457 -21.14 10.26 -7.42
N LYS A 458 -20.56 10.81 -8.48
CA LYS A 458 -20.46 10.11 -9.79
C LYS A 458 -19.50 8.92 -9.71
N VAL A 459 -18.35 9.10 -9.06
CA VAL A 459 -17.37 8.01 -8.85
C VAL A 459 -18.04 6.86 -8.07
N LEU A 460 -18.81 7.18 -7.03
CA LEU A 460 -19.45 6.21 -6.14
C LEU A 460 -20.82 5.70 -6.64
N ALA A 461 -21.27 6.11 -7.84
CA ALA A 461 -22.61 5.75 -8.35
C ALA A 461 -22.84 4.24 -8.42
N LYS A 462 -21.82 3.47 -8.86
CA LYS A 462 -21.90 2.00 -8.94
C LYS A 462 -21.99 1.37 -7.54
N ARG A 463 -21.15 1.85 -6.59
CA ARG A 463 -21.17 1.40 -5.18
C ARG A 463 -22.56 1.61 -4.58
N ARG A 464 -23.11 2.82 -4.75
CA ARG A 464 -24.45 3.18 -4.25
C ARG A 464 -25.54 2.26 -4.82
N TRP A 465 -25.51 2.01 -6.12
CA TRP A 465 -26.46 1.10 -6.77
C TRP A 465 -26.33 -0.34 -6.20
N MET A 466 -25.11 -0.82 -6.00
CA MET A 466 -24.87 -2.15 -5.43
C MET A 466 -25.40 -2.27 -4.00
N HIS A 467 -25.16 -1.26 -3.15
CA HIS A 467 -25.69 -1.20 -1.79
C HIS A 467 -27.23 -1.23 -1.79
N GLU A 468 -27.83 -0.49 -2.69
CA GLU A 468 -29.29 -0.45 -2.82
C GLU A 468 -29.85 -1.80 -3.23
N GLN A 469 -29.23 -2.49 -4.17
CA GLN A 469 -29.64 -3.85 -4.57
C GLN A 469 -29.52 -4.84 -3.40
N GLN A 470 -28.43 -4.77 -2.63
CA GLN A 470 -28.24 -5.61 -1.45
C GLN A 470 -29.33 -5.37 -0.40
N ARG A 471 -29.68 -4.12 -0.12
CA ARG A 471 -30.75 -3.76 0.82
C ARG A 471 -32.12 -4.30 0.35
N LEU A 472 -32.40 -4.21 -0.93
CA LEU A 472 -33.66 -4.72 -1.50
C LEU A 472 -33.74 -6.25 -1.37
N GLN A 473 -32.63 -6.95 -1.62
CA GLN A 473 -32.57 -8.41 -1.48
C GLN A 473 -32.77 -8.87 -0.04
N GLN A 474 -32.26 -8.12 0.94
CA GLN A 474 -32.41 -8.43 2.37
C GLN A 474 -33.84 -8.19 2.87
N ARG A 475 -34.63 -7.38 2.18
CA ARG A 475 -36.01 -7.06 2.53
C ARG A 475 -37.05 -8.10 2.01
N VAL A 476 -36.62 -8.99 1.10
CA VAL A 476 -37.50 -10.05 0.60
C VAL A 476 -37.53 -11.20 1.65
N PRO A 477 -38.66 -11.48 2.30
CA PRO A 477 -38.75 -12.56 3.30
C PRO A 477 -38.40 -13.91 2.68
N SER A 478 -37.69 -14.76 3.42
CA SER A 478 -37.39 -16.11 2.96
C SER A 478 -38.71 -16.95 2.87
N PRO A 479 -38.90 -17.76 1.82
CA PRO A 479 -40.15 -18.51 1.63
C PRO A 479 -40.47 -19.57 2.68
N GLN A 480 -39.65 -19.76 3.72
CA GLN A 480 -39.79 -20.84 4.67
C GLN A 480 -40.70 -20.55 5.90
N SER A 481 -41.23 -19.34 6.02
CA SER A 481 -42.06 -19.01 7.21
C SER A 481 -43.57 -19.22 7.02
N SER A 482 -44.04 -19.65 5.81
CA SER A 482 -45.45 -19.79 5.56
C SER A 482 -46.01 -21.24 5.68
N SER A 483 -45.14 -22.26 5.94
CA SER A 483 -45.60 -23.63 6.02
C SER A 483 -45.95 -24.13 7.45
N ALA A 484 -45.81 -23.26 8.47
CA ALA A 484 -46.04 -23.67 9.86
C ALA A 484 -47.45 -23.35 10.39
N VAL A 485 -48.32 -22.67 9.61
CA VAL A 485 -49.64 -22.26 10.12
C VAL A 485 -50.80 -23.16 9.61
N ALA A 486 -50.53 -24.12 8.69
CA ALA A 486 -51.60 -24.91 8.08
C ALA A 486 -51.83 -26.28 8.73
N ALA A 487 -51.17 -26.60 9.86
CA ALA A 487 -51.30 -27.94 10.49
C ALA A 487 -52.00 -27.94 11.85
N GLY A 488 -52.77 -26.89 12.19
CA GLY A 488 -53.37 -26.75 13.52
C GLY A 488 -54.90 -26.71 13.62
N SER A 489 -55.66 -27.23 12.61
CA SER A 489 -57.12 -27.26 12.73
C SER A 489 -57.73 -28.54 12.13
N ALA A 490 -57.43 -29.70 12.74
CA ALA A 490 -58.20 -30.92 12.54
C ALA A 490 -58.00 -31.86 13.74
N GLN A 491 -58.75 -31.59 14.83
CA GLN A 491 -59.17 -32.58 15.85
C GLN A 491 -60.27 -31.95 16.68
#